data_d74d8e3273500734699109709f9a81d2
#
_entry.id   d74d8e3273500734699109709f9a81d2
#
_cell.length_a   1.000
_cell.length_b   1.000
_cell.length_c   1.000
_cell.angle_alpha   90.00
_cell.angle_beta   90.00
_cell.angle_gamma   90.00
#
_symmetry.space_group_name_H-M   'P 1'
#
loop_
_entity.id
_entity.type
_entity.pdbx_description
1 polymer ?
#
loop_
_entity_poly.entity_id
_entity_poly.type
_entity_poly.pdbx_seq_one_letter_code
_entity_poly.pdbx_strand_id
1 'polypeptide(L)'
;MKILAMEKEIPGVTGEDFKSHLKAEAARVWELYQTGVFRELYFRADRHEAILILECADIKEAHEVLNTLPLVKEGLITFDVIPLVPYPGFSRLFAEEA
;
A
#
# COMPACT_ATOMS: atom_id res chain seq x y z
N MET A 1 9.49 -9.54 -1.25
CA MET A 1 8.06 -9.95 -1.32
C MET A 1 7.22 -8.78 -1.80
N LYS A 2 6.42 -9.03 -2.81
CA LYS A 2 5.47 -8.03 -3.31
C LYS A 2 4.25 -7.99 -2.41
N ILE A 3 3.82 -6.79 -2.06
CA ILE A 3 2.72 -6.59 -1.11
C ILE A 3 1.76 -5.55 -1.67
N LEU A 4 0.47 -5.85 -1.61
CA LEU A 4 -0.60 -4.91 -1.92
C LEU A 4 -1.08 -4.27 -0.63
N ALA A 5 -1.12 -2.93 -0.60
CA ALA A 5 -1.68 -2.18 0.51
C ALA A 5 -2.89 -1.38 0.02
N MET A 6 -4.03 -1.58 0.67
CA MET A 6 -5.28 -0.90 0.33
C MET A 6 -5.67 0.04 1.45
N GLU A 7 -5.71 1.33 1.13
CA GLU A 7 -6.10 2.35 2.11
C GLU A 7 -7.57 2.21 2.50
N LYS A 8 -7.84 2.48 3.78
CA LYS A 8 -9.21 2.64 4.31
C LYS A 8 -9.23 3.84 5.23
N GLU A 9 -10.18 4.74 5.01
CA GLU A 9 -10.39 5.85 5.92
C GLU A 9 -10.96 5.37 7.25
N ILE A 10 -10.51 5.97 8.33
CA ILE A 10 -11.10 5.74 9.65
C ILE A 10 -12.47 6.41 9.69
N PRO A 11 -13.52 5.71 10.17
CA PRO A 11 -14.87 6.30 10.26
C PRO A 11 -14.88 7.61 11.05
N GLY A 12 -15.60 8.61 10.54
CA GLY A 12 -15.74 9.89 11.19
C GLY A 12 -14.75 10.96 10.80
N VAL A 13 -13.67 10.61 10.04
CA VAL A 13 -12.74 11.61 9.52
C VAL A 13 -13.35 12.32 8.31
N THR A 14 -12.95 13.58 8.12
CA THR A 14 -13.42 14.41 7.01
C THR A 14 -12.24 14.89 6.17
N GLY A 15 -12.53 15.42 4.97
CA GLY A 15 -11.48 16.00 4.11
C GLY A 15 -10.69 17.09 4.82
N GLU A 16 -11.32 17.84 5.71
CA GLU A 16 -10.66 18.89 6.48
C GLU A 16 -9.57 18.33 7.39
N ASP A 17 -9.78 17.13 7.96
CA ASP A 17 -8.80 16.51 8.84
C ASP A 17 -7.50 16.15 8.11
N PHE A 18 -7.57 15.92 6.79
CA PHE A 18 -6.41 15.56 5.98
C PHE A 18 -5.55 16.75 5.57
N LYS A 19 -6.15 17.93 5.41
CA LYS A 19 -5.52 19.08 4.74
C LYS A 19 -4.13 19.44 5.25
N SER A 20 -3.96 19.52 6.55
CA SER A 20 -2.68 19.95 7.14
C SER A 20 -1.57 18.90 6.99
N HIS A 21 -1.91 17.68 6.60
CA HIS A 21 -0.96 16.55 6.50
C HIS A 21 -0.62 16.17 5.07
N LEU A 22 -1.32 16.69 4.07
CA LEU A 22 -1.18 16.21 2.68
C LEU A 22 0.21 16.45 2.10
N LYS A 23 0.82 17.59 2.39
CA LYS A 23 2.16 17.88 1.87
C LYS A 23 3.21 16.94 2.47
N ALA A 24 3.15 16.75 3.79
CA ALA A 24 4.07 15.83 4.48
C ALA A 24 3.86 14.38 4.04
N GLU A 25 2.61 14.00 3.82
CA GLU A 25 2.28 12.68 3.28
C GLU A 25 2.92 12.47 1.91
N ALA A 26 2.74 13.41 0.99
CA ALA A 26 3.32 13.33 -0.34
C ALA A 26 4.85 13.27 -0.31
N ALA A 27 5.48 14.02 0.59
CA ALA A 27 6.93 14.01 0.76
C ALA A 27 7.44 12.63 1.22
N ARG A 28 6.73 12.00 2.17
CA ARG A 28 7.11 10.67 2.64
C ARG A 28 6.89 9.59 1.58
N VAL A 29 5.78 9.66 0.86
CA VAL A 29 5.50 8.76 -0.26
C VAL A 29 6.59 8.88 -1.33
N TRP A 30 7.02 10.11 -1.64
CA TRP A 30 8.09 10.35 -2.61
C TRP A 30 9.41 9.69 -2.17
N GLU A 31 9.79 9.83 -0.90
CA GLU A 31 11.00 9.18 -0.36
C GLU A 31 10.94 7.65 -0.53
N LEU A 32 9.81 7.06 -0.19
CA LEU A 32 9.61 5.60 -0.28
C LEU A 32 9.57 5.12 -1.73
N TYR A 33 9.07 5.96 -2.63
CA TYR A 33 9.09 5.68 -4.06
C TYR A 33 10.52 5.73 -4.61
N GLN A 34 11.29 6.73 -4.24
CA GLN A 34 12.69 6.86 -4.69
C GLN A 34 13.58 5.72 -4.20
N THR A 35 13.35 5.21 -3.01
CA THR A 35 14.11 4.08 -2.46
C THR A 35 13.66 2.71 -2.98
N GLY A 36 12.56 2.67 -3.76
CA GLY A 36 12.04 1.45 -4.33
C GLY A 36 11.18 0.61 -3.38
N VAL A 37 10.86 1.11 -2.19
CA VAL A 37 9.94 0.43 -1.27
C VAL A 37 8.52 0.49 -1.83
N PHE A 38 8.08 1.67 -2.26
CA PHE A 38 6.84 1.82 -3.01
C PHE A 38 7.14 1.66 -4.49
N ARG A 39 6.55 0.66 -5.13
CA ARG A 39 6.79 0.34 -6.54
C ARG A 39 5.74 0.91 -7.47
N GLU A 40 4.47 0.88 -7.06
CA GLU A 40 3.35 1.41 -7.82
C GLU A 40 2.41 2.13 -6.88
N LEU A 41 1.86 3.25 -7.33
CA LEU A 41 1.03 4.14 -6.54
C LEU A 41 -0.22 4.48 -7.34
N TYR A 42 -1.39 4.17 -6.80
CA TYR A 42 -2.67 4.45 -7.45
C TYR A 42 -3.67 4.98 -6.45
N PHE A 43 -4.64 5.74 -6.94
CA PHE A 43 -5.91 5.92 -6.25
C PHE A 43 -6.98 5.12 -6.96
N ARG A 44 -7.95 4.63 -6.21
CA ARG A 44 -9.12 4.00 -6.81
C ARG A 44 -9.89 5.03 -7.63
N ALA A 45 -10.48 4.60 -8.75
CA ALA A 45 -11.28 5.49 -9.57
C ALA A 45 -12.68 5.74 -8.98
N ASP A 46 -13.15 4.82 -8.12
CA ASP A 46 -14.49 4.87 -7.53
C ASP A 46 -14.54 5.58 -6.18
N ARG A 47 -13.42 5.73 -5.51
CA ARG A 47 -13.32 6.47 -4.24
C ARG A 47 -11.87 6.88 -4.00
N HIS A 48 -11.69 7.94 -3.24
CA HIS A 48 -10.35 8.50 -3.00
C HIS A 48 -9.59 7.73 -1.91
N GLU A 49 -9.23 6.50 -2.24
CA GLU A 49 -8.42 5.63 -1.38
C GLU A 49 -7.27 5.05 -2.19
N ALA A 50 -6.07 5.05 -1.62
CA ALA A 50 -4.87 4.62 -2.32
C ALA A 50 -4.76 3.10 -2.43
N ILE A 51 -4.21 2.66 -3.53
CA ILE A 51 -3.77 1.27 -3.75
C ILE A 51 -2.27 1.34 -4.03
N LEU A 52 -1.48 0.69 -3.18
CA LEU A 52 -0.03 0.72 -3.26
C LEU A 52 0.52 -0.68 -3.48
N ILE A 53 1.55 -0.77 -4.30
CA ILE A 53 2.35 -2.00 -4.42
C ILE A 53 3.70 -1.72 -3.78
N LEU A 54 4.05 -2.52 -2.78
CA LEU A 54 5.29 -2.41 -2.02
C LEU A 54 6.21 -3.59 -2.30
N GLU A 55 7.51 -3.36 -2.16
CA GLU A 55 8.51 -4.41 -2.09
C GLU A 55 9.16 -4.36 -0.70
N CYS A 56 8.89 -5.38 0.10
CA CYS A 56 9.35 -5.50 1.48
C CYS A 56 9.78 -6.93 1.75
N ALA A 57 10.56 -7.13 2.80
CA ALA A 57 11.02 -8.46 3.18
C ALA A 57 9.84 -9.36 3.62
N ASP A 58 8.89 -8.77 4.33
CA ASP A 58 7.72 -9.47 4.88
C ASP A 58 6.60 -8.49 5.22
N ILE A 59 5.49 -9.01 5.73
CA ILE A 59 4.32 -8.22 6.14
C ILE A 59 4.66 -7.28 7.30
N LYS A 60 5.50 -7.72 8.23
CA LYS A 60 5.91 -6.88 9.36
C LYS A 60 6.60 -5.61 8.89
N GLU A 61 7.55 -5.75 7.96
CA GLU A 61 8.24 -4.59 7.38
C GLU A 61 7.26 -3.68 6.64
N ALA A 62 6.30 -4.24 5.92
CA ALA A 62 5.28 -3.46 5.23
C ALA A 62 4.48 -2.59 6.22
N HIS A 63 4.05 -3.17 7.34
CA HIS A 63 3.36 -2.40 8.39
C HIS A 63 4.25 -1.31 8.98
N GLU A 64 5.52 -1.62 9.24
CA GLU A 64 6.47 -0.64 9.76
C GLU A 64 6.62 0.55 8.80
N VAL A 65 6.75 0.27 7.51
CA VAL A 65 6.86 1.31 6.48
C VAL A 65 5.60 2.16 6.40
N LEU A 66 4.43 1.51 6.33
CA LEU A 66 3.14 2.23 6.24
C LEU A 66 2.87 3.07 7.47
N ASN A 67 3.31 2.62 8.64
CA ASN A 67 3.17 3.36 9.89
C ASN A 67 4.03 4.63 9.94
N THR A 68 4.95 4.82 9.00
CA THR A 68 5.72 6.06 8.89
C THR A 68 4.98 7.15 8.11
N LEU A 69 3.87 6.82 7.46
CA LEU A 69 3.08 7.79 6.72
C LEU A 69 2.33 8.72 7.69
N PRO A 70 2.41 10.05 7.49
CA PRO A 70 1.72 11.00 8.37
C PRO A 70 0.22 10.71 8.57
N LEU A 71 -0.50 10.34 7.51
CA LEU A 71 -1.93 10.07 7.64
C LEU A 71 -2.22 8.84 8.51
N VAL A 72 -1.34 7.84 8.51
CA VAL A 72 -1.45 6.68 9.40
C VAL A 72 -1.11 7.07 10.82
N LYS A 73 -0.03 7.83 11.03
CA LYS A 73 0.38 8.31 12.36
C LYS A 73 -0.70 9.12 13.04
N GLU A 74 -1.42 9.93 12.27
CA GLU A 74 -2.49 10.78 12.79
C GLU A 74 -3.81 10.05 12.97
N GLY A 75 -3.86 8.76 12.66
CA GLY A 75 -5.05 7.96 12.83
C GLY A 75 -6.17 8.25 11.84
N LEU A 76 -5.84 8.83 10.67
CA LEU A 76 -6.84 9.20 9.66
C LEU A 76 -7.12 8.09 8.68
N ILE A 77 -6.13 7.24 8.43
CA ILE A 77 -6.26 6.09 7.53
C ILE A 77 -5.59 4.86 8.13
N THR A 78 -5.99 3.71 7.64
CA THR A 78 -5.30 2.44 7.86
C THR A 78 -5.15 1.74 6.53
N PHE A 79 -4.37 0.65 6.50
CA PHE A 79 -4.18 -0.15 5.29
C PHE A 79 -4.50 -1.62 5.57
N ASP A 80 -5.22 -2.25 4.65
CA ASP A 80 -5.23 -3.70 4.55
C ASP A 80 -4.00 -4.10 3.77
N VAL A 81 -3.21 -5.02 4.31
CA VAL A 81 -1.93 -5.43 3.74
C VAL A 81 -2.03 -6.89 3.32
N ILE A 82 -1.80 -7.13 2.03
CA ILE A 82 -1.99 -8.43 1.41
C ILE A 82 -0.69 -8.86 0.75
N PRO A 83 -0.05 -9.96 1.21
CA PRO A 83 1.13 -10.49 0.54
C PRO A 83 0.73 -11.16 -0.76
N LEU A 84 1.56 -11.00 -1.78
CA LEU A 84 1.30 -11.53 -3.11
C LEU A 84 2.36 -12.56 -3.48
N VAL A 85 1.94 -13.59 -4.20
CA VAL A 85 2.84 -14.57 -4.79
C VAL A 85 2.57 -14.64 -6.29
N PRO A 86 3.57 -15.03 -7.10
CA PRO A 86 3.36 -15.19 -8.53
C PRO A 86 2.27 -16.23 -8.82
N TYR A 87 1.52 -16.01 -9.89
CA TYR A 87 0.52 -16.97 -10.31
C TYR A 87 1.22 -18.26 -10.82
N PRO A 88 0.99 -19.41 -10.19
CA PRO A 88 1.68 -20.65 -10.56
C PRO A 88 0.93 -21.47 -11.60
N GLY A 89 -0.25 -21.02 -12.04
CA GLY A 89 -1.17 -21.82 -12.83
C GLY A 89 -0.68 -22.18 -14.22
N PHE A 90 0.20 -21.37 -14.82
CA PHE A 90 0.71 -21.63 -16.16
C PHE A 90 1.52 -22.93 -16.24
N SER A 91 2.12 -23.36 -15.14
CA SER A 91 2.87 -24.62 -15.11
C SER A 91 2.00 -25.84 -15.47
N ARG A 92 0.69 -25.74 -15.25
CA ARG A 92 -0.26 -26.80 -15.58
C ARG A 92 -0.34 -27.09 -17.08
N LEU A 93 -0.01 -26.08 -17.91
CA LEU A 93 -0.03 -26.21 -19.37
C LEU A 93 1.11 -27.10 -19.87
N PHE A 94 2.16 -27.26 -19.08
CA PHE A 94 3.39 -27.94 -19.43
C PHE A 94 3.65 -29.17 -18.57
N ALA A 95 2.77 -29.47 -17.61
CA ALA A 95 2.88 -30.65 -16.76
C ALA A 95 2.42 -31.88 -17.51
N GLU A 96 3.16 -32.98 -17.35
CA GLU A 96 2.71 -34.30 -17.87
C GLU A 96 1.64 -34.82 -16.91
N GLU A 97 0.53 -35.27 -17.48
CA GLU A 97 -0.49 -35.95 -16.70
C GLU A 97 -0.07 -37.40 -16.49
N ALA A 98 -0.13 -37.86 -15.26
CA ALA A 98 0.18 -39.23 -14.90
C ALA A 98 -0.97 -40.15 -15.25
#